data_8c8afc2f59be5f26bb090bb65e62bf88
#
_entry.id   8c8afc2f59be5f26bb090bb65e62bf88
#
_cell.length_a   1.000
_cell.length_b   1.000
_cell.length_c   1.000
_cell.angle_alpha   90.00
_cell.angle_beta   90.00
_cell.angle_gamma   90.00
#
_symmetry.space_group_name_H-M   'P 1'
#
loop_
_entity.id
_entity.type
_entity.pdbx_description
1 polymer ?
#
loop_
_entity_poly.entity_id
_entity_poly.type
_entity_poly.pdbx_seq_one_letter_code
_entity_poly.pdbx_strand_id
1 'polypeptide(L)'
;MAFEDQRTTVYKIDPAHPGSETLPTLRTEELLLNMGPQHPATHGVLKVILELEGERLVKSTPVLGYLHRGVEKLAEDGTYHQFIPHTDRLDYVCAMYNNFAYCRAVEKLMNITVPDRAEYLRTIVAEVQRIIGHQFWLGTQALDIGAMTVFFYCFRDREILMDWFDELCGARLTTSWYRIGGVERDFTSSLLGKLKQFLDYFPPKIDEYKVFLETNRIWVGRTKGVAIISAEDAVSFGLSGPTLRGSGVDYDLRKAQTYSAYPKCEFSVPLGKNGDTYDRYWIRVQELYESVKIIRQCLEQMQDGPIMADVPSVTLPPKQRVFTNLESMIQQFKLFSQGFDAPRGEIYCGTEAHKGELGFYIVSTGGGKPYRLKIRAPSFIHMGAFDHMSRGYMISDAVTIFGTYDIVMGECDR
;
A
#
# COMPACT_ATOMS: atom_id res chain seq x y z
N MET A 1 -28.06 16.49 32.20
CA MET A 1 -28.04 17.43 31.08
C MET A 1 -29.17 17.05 30.15
N ALA A 2 -30.18 17.88 30.05
CA ALA A 2 -31.38 17.62 29.26
C ALA A 2 -31.05 17.78 27.78
N PHE A 3 -31.47 16.83 26.97
CA PHE A 3 -31.47 16.98 25.52
C PHE A 3 -32.56 17.98 25.15
N GLU A 4 -32.20 19.11 24.58
CA GLU A 4 -33.17 20.05 24.02
C GLU A 4 -33.81 19.40 22.78
N ASP A 5 -35.13 19.34 22.85
CA ASP A 5 -36.05 18.83 21.84
C ASP A 5 -35.96 19.73 20.58
N GLN A 6 -35.33 19.23 19.54
CA GLN A 6 -35.28 19.94 18.26
C GLN A 6 -36.64 19.79 17.56
N ARG A 7 -37.31 20.90 17.42
CA ARG A 7 -38.65 21.05 16.89
C ARG A 7 -38.79 20.56 15.47
N THR A 8 -39.59 19.55 15.28
CA THR A 8 -40.07 19.11 13.98
C THR A 8 -40.93 20.24 13.35
N THR A 9 -40.44 20.87 12.34
CA THR A 9 -41.21 21.92 11.58
C THR A 9 -42.14 21.22 10.62
N VAL A 10 -43.41 21.11 10.97
CA VAL A 10 -44.46 20.59 10.07
C VAL A 10 -44.84 21.65 9.08
N TYR A 11 -44.55 21.47 7.80
CA TYR A 11 -44.97 22.36 6.73
C TYR A 11 -46.46 22.18 6.45
N LYS A 12 -47.27 23.22 6.65
CA LYS A 12 -48.64 23.31 6.15
C LYS A 12 -48.59 23.85 4.74
N ILE A 13 -49.02 23.06 3.77
CA ILE A 13 -49.31 23.52 2.42
C ILE A 13 -50.62 24.29 2.49
N ASP A 14 -50.59 25.61 2.26
CA ASP A 14 -51.77 26.44 2.14
C ASP A 14 -52.30 26.37 0.70
N PRO A 15 -53.46 25.77 0.44
CA PRO A 15 -53.98 25.60 -0.90
C PRO A 15 -54.56 26.92 -1.50
N ALA A 16 -54.53 28.04 -0.77
CA ALA A 16 -55.20 29.24 -1.15
C ALA A 16 -54.35 30.25 -1.96
N HIS A 17 -53.08 30.02 -2.21
CA HIS A 17 -52.22 30.92 -2.98
C HIS A 17 -51.42 30.20 -4.07
N PRO A 18 -52.01 29.88 -5.23
CA PRO A 18 -51.25 29.46 -6.40
C PRO A 18 -50.72 30.71 -7.11
N GLY A 19 -49.50 31.16 -6.79
CA GLY A 19 -48.90 32.28 -7.53
C GLY A 19 -47.75 33.05 -6.92
N SER A 20 -47.20 32.64 -5.78
CA SER A 20 -45.97 33.25 -5.30
C SER A 20 -44.77 32.41 -5.74
N GLU A 21 -43.98 32.92 -6.67
CA GLU A 21 -42.75 32.33 -7.22
C GLU A 21 -41.55 32.39 -6.26
N THR A 22 -41.76 32.15 -5.00
CA THR A 22 -40.68 31.82 -4.07
C THR A 22 -40.95 30.42 -3.53
N LEU A 23 -40.40 29.43 -4.25
CA LEU A 23 -40.25 28.11 -3.67
C LEU A 23 -39.55 28.27 -2.31
N PRO A 24 -40.18 27.82 -1.20
CA PRO A 24 -39.49 27.84 0.08
C PRO A 24 -38.20 27.10 -0.13
N THR A 25 -37.08 27.74 0.17
CA THR A 25 -35.80 27.05 0.29
C THR A 25 -36.01 25.95 1.32
N LEU A 26 -36.16 24.71 0.86
CA LEU A 26 -36.13 23.52 1.72
C LEU A 26 -34.83 23.61 2.50
N ARG A 27 -34.89 23.98 3.77
CA ARG A 27 -33.75 23.83 4.66
C ARG A 27 -33.56 22.31 4.82
N THR A 28 -32.56 21.79 4.17
CA THR A 28 -32.10 20.42 4.40
C THR A 28 -31.56 20.37 5.81
N GLU A 29 -32.07 19.44 6.62
CA GLU A 29 -31.53 19.19 7.95
C GLU A 29 -30.13 18.63 7.80
N GLU A 30 -29.17 19.16 8.57
CA GLU A 30 -27.83 18.59 8.67
C GLU A 30 -27.92 17.23 9.37
N LEU A 31 -27.45 16.19 8.71
CA LEU A 31 -27.42 14.84 9.23
C LEU A 31 -25.97 14.46 9.58
N LEU A 32 -25.75 14.01 10.82
CA LEU A 32 -24.49 13.41 11.23
C LEU A 32 -24.57 11.89 11.13
N LEU A 33 -23.80 11.31 10.20
CA LEU A 33 -23.77 9.87 9.97
C LEU A 33 -22.41 9.31 10.37
N ASN A 34 -22.42 8.21 11.16
CA ASN A 34 -21.23 7.41 11.44
C ASN A 34 -21.16 6.24 10.46
N MET A 35 -20.17 6.23 9.56
CA MET A 35 -19.84 5.12 8.69
C MET A 35 -18.69 4.31 9.32
N GLY A 36 -18.95 3.07 9.72
CA GLY A 36 -18.00 2.23 10.46
C GLY A 36 -18.06 2.44 11.99
N PRO A 37 -17.16 1.80 12.79
CA PRO A 37 -15.96 1.06 12.34
C PRO A 37 -16.26 -0.29 11.67
N GLN A 38 -17.41 -0.88 11.86
CA GLN A 38 -17.81 -2.10 11.15
C GLN A 38 -18.78 -1.75 10.02
N HIS A 39 -18.29 -1.71 8.81
CA HIS A 39 -19.06 -1.48 7.60
C HIS A 39 -18.32 -2.13 6.41
N PRO A 40 -19.03 -2.79 5.46
CA PRO A 40 -18.37 -3.46 4.33
C PRO A 40 -17.42 -2.57 3.53
N ALA A 41 -17.77 -1.31 3.34
CA ALA A 41 -17.00 -0.35 2.57
C ALA A 41 -15.92 0.41 3.37
N THR A 42 -15.64 0.04 4.63
CA THR A 42 -14.63 0.72 5.46
C THR A 42 -13.31 -0.04 5.59
N HIS A 43 -13.06 -0.99 4.70
CA HIS A 43 -11.80 -1.73 4.60
C HIS A 43 -11.30 -2.29 5.94
N GLY A 44 -12.21 -2.76 6.78
CA GLY A 44 -11.94 -3.35 8.09
C GLY A 44 -12.55 -2.55 9.23
N VAL A 45 -11.82 -1.62 9.81
CA VAL A 45 -12.20 -0.93 11.05
C VAL A 45 -12.10 0.60 10.99
N LEU A 46 -12.16 1.18 9.79
CA LEU A 46 -12.20 2.63 9.67
C LEU A 46 -13.57 3.16 10.09
N LYS A 47 -13.56 4.19 10.90
CA LYS A 47 -14.74 5.00 11.21
C LYS A 47 -14.58 6.36 10.52
N VAL A 48 -15.63 6.78 9.82
CA VAL A 48 -15.74 8.13 9.26
C VAL A 48 -17.00 8.78 9.76
N ILE A 49 -16.88 9.99 10.29
CA ILE A 49 -18.01 10.82 10.67
C ILE A 49 -18.31 11.73 9.47
N LEU A 50 -19.51 11.57 8.90
CA LEU A 50 -19.97 12.30 7.73
C LEU A 50 -21.01 13.34 8.18
N GLU A 51 -20.76 14.60 7.86
CA GLU A 51 -21.74 15.68 7.98
C GLU A 51 -22.39 15.85 6.62
N LEU A 52 -23.71 15.68 6.55
CA LEU A 52 -24.48 15.63 5.32
C LEU A 52 -25.51 16.77 5.29
N GLU A 53 -25.67 17.38 4.12
CA GLU A 53 -26.79 18.23 3.78
C GLU A 53 -27.65 17.51 2.72
N GLY A 54 -28.73 16.88 3.15
CA GLY A 54 -29.43 15.91 2.34
C GLY A 54 -28.53 14.69 2.04
N GLU A 55 -28.21 14.45 0.79
CA GLU A 55 -27.27 13.38 0.37
C GLU A 55 -25.85 13.88 0.07
N ARG A 56 -25.60 15.20 0.20
CA ARG A 56 -24.30 15.78 -0.10
C ARG A 56 -23.41 15.83 1.12
N LEU A 57 -22.14 15.50 0.91
CA LEU A 57 -21.09 15.58 1.92
C LEU A 57 -20.66 17.04 2.13
N VAL A 58 -20.85 17.54 3.32
CA VAL A 58 -20.38 18.87 3.75
C VAL A 58 -18.98 18.74 4.34
N LYS A 59 -18.79 17.70 5.17
CA LYS A 59 -17.52 17.42 5.83
C LYS A 59 -17.38 15.94 6.14
N SER A 60 -16.16 15.46 6.09
CA SER A 60 -15.83 14.06 6.36
C SER A 60 -14.65 13.98 7.33
N THR A 61 -14.88 13.43 8.51
CA THR A 61 -13.85 13.31 9.54
C THR A 61 -13.47 11.85 9.73
N PRO A 62 -12.33 11.38 9.18
CA PRO A 62 -11.83 10.04 9.45
C PRO A 62 -11.33 9.93 10.90
N VAL A 63 -11.75 8.86 11.59
CA VAL A 63 -11.33 8.55 12.96
C VAL A 63 -10.46 7.31 12.90
N LEU A 64 -9.17 7.50 13.10
CA LEU A 64 -8.15 6.46 13.07
C LEU A 64 -7.84 5.96 14.47
N GLY A 65 -7.27 4.75 14.59
CA GLY A 65 -6.81 4.17 15.84
C GLY A 65 -7.49 2.86 16.27
N TYR A 66 -8.54 2.42 15.60
CA TYR A 66 -9.22 1.16 15.95
C TYR A 66 -8.35 -0.09 15.73
N LEU A 67 -7.30 0.01 14.91
CA LEU A 67 -6.30 -1.03 14.68
C LEU A 67 -4.88 -0.57 15.11
N HIS A 68 -4.80 0.39 16.03
CA HIS A 68 -3.50 0.80 16.55
C HIS A 68 -2.92 -0.26 17.48
N ARG A 69 -1.74 -0.78 17.13
CA ARG A 69 -1.07 -1.89 17.82
C ARG A 69 0.24 -1.48 18.46
N GLY A 70 0.61 -0.21 18.38
CA GLY A 70 1.85 0.32 18.92
C GLY A 70 3.11 -0.24 18.25
N VAL A 71 3.07 -0.54 16.95
CA VAL A 71 4.16 -1.20 16.21
C VAL A 71 5.46 -0.41 16.28
N GLU A 72 5.40 0.92 16.21
CA GLU A 72 6.57 1.79 16.36
C GLU A 72 7.22 1.61 17.75
N LYS A 73 6.42 1.43 18.80
CA LYS A 73 6.91 1.19 20.16
C LYS A 73 7.47 -0.21 20.34
N LEU A 74 6.86 -1.22 19.73
CA LEU A 74 7.39 -2.59 19.73
C LEU A 74 8.77 -2.66 19.04
N ALA A 75 9.03 -1.81 18.06
CA ALA A 75 10.34 -1.73 17.43
C ALA A 75 11.44 -1.26 18.40
N GLU A 76 11.11 -0.39 19.35
CA GLU A 76 12.05 0.11 20.36
C GLU A 76 12.39 -0.94 21.43
N ASP A 77 11.50 -1.92 21.62
CA ASP A 77 11.66 -3.01 22.60
C ASP A 77 12.45 -4.21 22.05
N GLY A 78 12.31 -4.48 20.74
CA GLY A 78 12.95 -5.59 20.05
C GLY A 78 14.31 -5.25 19.42
N THR A 79 15.06 -6.27 19.04
CA THR A 79 16.26 -6.09 18.20
C THR A 79 15.85 -5.79 16.75
N TYR A 80 16.78 -5.27 15.94
CA TYR A 80 16.53 -5.01 14.51
C TYR A 80 16.06 -6.25 13.75
N HIS A 81 16.57 -7.44 14.06
CA HIS A 81 16.11 -8.69 13.45
C HIS A 81 14.71 -9.11 13.91
N GLN A 82 14.42 -8.95 15.20
CA GLN A 82 13.12 -9.32 15.77
C GLN A 82 11.98 -8.46 15.26
N PHE A 83 12.26 -7.26 14.79
CA PHE A 83 11.24 -6.37 14.25
C PHE A 83 10.79 -6.73 12.82
N ILE A 84 11.59 -7.47 12.04
CA ILE A 84 11.24 -7.86 10.66
C ILE A 84 9.83 -8.48 10.56
N PRO A 85 9.43 -9.48 11.37
CA PRO A 85 8.08 -10.04 11.31
C PRO A 85 6.96 -9.05 11.65
N HIS A 86 7.24 -8.02 12.44
CA HIS A 86 6.23 -6.98 12.74
C HIS A 86 5.92 -6.13 11.52
N THR A 87 6.89 -5.93 10.63
CA THR A 87 6.68 -5.15 9.41
C THR A 87 5.68 -5.80 8.47
N ASP A 88 5.62 -7.14 8.41
CA ASP A 88 4.63 -7.88 7.59
C ASP A 88 3.19 -7.51 7.91
N ARG A 89 2.91 -7.13 9.16
CA ARG A 89 1.57 -6.84 9.65
C ARG A 89 1.18 -5.37 9.52
N LEU A 90 2.03 -4.54 8.93
CA LEU A 90 1.67 -3.14 8.59
C LEU A 90 0.69 -3.15 7.42
N ASP A 91 1.16 -3.33 6.22
CA ASP A 91 0.30 -3.62 5.08
C ASP A 91 0.24 -5.14 4.90
N TYR A 92 -0.73 -5.78 5.53
CA TYR A 92 -0.86 -7.24 5.50
C TYR A 92 -1.28 -7.79 4.14
N VAL A 93 -1.73 -6.95 3.21
CA VAL A 93 -2.01 -7.34 1.82
C VAL A 93 -0.72 -7.43 1.01
N CYS A 94 0.26 -6.57 1.31
CA CYS A 94 1.51 -6.45 0.57
C CYS A 94 2.74 -6.44 1.50
N ALA A 95 2.86 -7.49 2.32
CA ALA A 95 3.86 -7.64 3.37
C ALA A 95 5.31 -7.51 2.87
N MET A 96 5.61 -7.99 1.65
CA MET A 96 6.95 -7.95 1.07
C MET A 96 7.52 -6.52 0.98
N TYR A 97 6.69 -5.51 0.68
CA TYR A 97 7.17 -4.13 0.63
C TYR A 97 7.63 -3.61 1.99
N ASN A 98 6.91 -3.97 3.06
CA ASN A 98 7.25 -3.53 4.41
C ASN A 98 8.56 -4.11 4.88
N ASN A 99 8.77 -5.42 4.65
CA ASN A 99 10.05 -6.06 4.92
C ASN A 99 11.18 -5.41 4.12
N PHE A 100 10.96 -5.22 2.82
CA PHE A 100 11.95 -4.65 1.92
C PHE A 100 12.38 -3.26 2.36
N ALA A 101 11.41 -2.35 2.58
CA ALA A 101 11.67 -0.99 3.01
C ALA A 101 12.43 -0.93 4.34
N TYR A 102 12.05 -1.77 5.30
CA TYR A 102 12.73 -1.84 6.59
C TYR A 102 14.15 -2.39 6.48
N CYS A 103 14.35 -3.50 5.78
CA CYS A 103 15.69 -4.07 5.58
C CYS A 103 16.63 -3.06 4.91
N ARG A 104 16.16 -2.35 3.87
CA ARG A 104 16.92 -1.28 3.22
C ARG A 104 17.28 -0.13 4.17
N ALA A 105 16.35 0.27 5.03
CA ALA A 105 16.62 1.33 6.01
C ALA A 105 17.73 0.92 6.99
N VAL A 106 17.70 -0.32 7.47
CA VAL A 106 18.75 -0.85 8.36
C VAL A 106 20.08 -1.02 7.63
N GLU A 107 20.06 -1.54 6.40
CA GLU A 107 21.25 -1.69 5.55
C GLU A 107 21.93 -0.33 5.29
N LYS A 108 21.12 0.69 5.02
CA LYS A 108 21.62 2.05 4.82
C LYS A 108 22.21 2.62 6.12
N LEU A 109 21.63 2.36 7.28
CA LEU A 109 22.16 2.73 8.59
C LEU A 109 23.49 2.04 8.88
N MET A 110 23.60 0.78 8.50
CA MET A 110 24.79 -0.06 8.72
C MET A 110 25.83 0.07 7.59
N ASN A 111 25.52 0.81 6.51
CA ASN A 111 26.33 0.91 5.29
C ASN A 111 26.68 -0.47 4.69
N ILE A 112 25.70 -1.36 4.62
CA ILE A 112 25.87 -2.71 4.07
C ILE A 112 25.57 -2.68 2.57
N THR A 113 26.50 -3.18 1.76
CA THR A 113 26.28 -3.41 0.33
C THR A 113 25.68 -4.79 0.10
N VAL A 114 24.51 -4.83 -0.51
CA VAL A 114 23.81 -6.06 -0.85
C VAL A 114 24.35 -6.61 -2.17
N PRO A 115 24.53 -7.95 -2.31
CA PRO A 115 24.99 -8.54 -3.55
C PRO A 115 24.03 -8.31 -4.73
N ASP A 116 24.58 -8.15 -5.93
CA ASP A 116 23.80 -7.87 -7.15
C ASP A 116 22.67 -8.87 -7.40
N ARG A 117 22.95 -10.18 -7.23
CA ARG A 117 21.91 -11.21 -7.38
C ARG A 117 20.74 -10.99 -6.40
N ALA A 118 21.04 -10.70 -5.16
CA ALA A 118 20.01 -10.42 -4.15
C ALA A 118 19.18 -9.18 -4.51
N GLU A 119 19.80 -8.16 -5.10
CA GLU A 119 19.07 -6.96 -5.53
C GLU A 119 18.13 -7.24 -6.70
N TYR A 120 18.49 -8.11 -7.66
CA TYR A 120 17.58 -8.56 -8.70
C TYR A 120 16.41 -9.38 -8.13
N LEU A 121 16.70 -10.34 -7.25
CA LEU A 121 15.67 -11.15 -6.58
C LEU A 121 14.69 -10.26 -5.81
N ARG A 122 15.20 -9.28 -5.08
CA ARG A 122 14.39 -8.29 -4.34
C ARG A 122 13.48 -7.48 -5.26
N THR A 123 14.01 -7.03 -6.38
CA THR A 123 13.24 -6.24 -7.36
C THR A 123 12.14 -7.09 -8.00
N ILE A 124 12.43 -8.33 -8.37
CA ILE A 124 11.43 -9.25 -8.93
C ILE A 124 10.28 -9.47 -7.93
N VAL A 125 10.60 -9.80 -6.68
CA VAL A 125 9.59 -10.07 -5.65
C VAL A 125 8.79 -8.80 -5.32
N ALA A 126 9.42 -7.62 -5.29
CA ALA A 126 8.73 -6.35 -5.11
C ALA A 126 7.71 -6.09 -6.24
N GLU A 127 8.08 -6.32 -7.50
CA GLU A 127 7.16 -6.12 -8.62
C GLU A 127 6.07 -7.21 -8.69
N VAL A 128 6.35 -8.45 -8.31
CA VAL A 128 5.31 -9.49 -8.11
C VAL A 128 4.32 -9.03 -7.03
N GLN A 129 4.83 -8.47 -5.93
CA GLN A 129 3.97 -7.92 -4.87
C GLN A 129 3.14 -6.73 -5.36
N ARG A 130 3.66 -5.88 -6.26
CA ARG A 130 2.91 -4.79 -6.89
C ARG A 130 1.74 -5.33 -7.70
N ILE A 131 1.96 -6.36 -8.48
CA ILE A 131 0.89 -7.02 -9.26
C ILE A 131 -0.20 -7.53 -8.31
N ILE A 132 0.17 -8.25 -7.24
CA ILE A 132 -0.75 -8.76 -6.23
C ILE A 132 -1.55 -7.63 -5.58
N GLY A 133 -0.89 -6.53 -5.21
CA GLY A 133 -1.52 -5.37 -4.59
C GLY A 133 -2.52 -4.68 -5.50
N HIS A 134 -2.14 -4.43 -6.74
CA HIS A 134 -3.04 -3.80 -7.72
C HIS A 134 -4.21 -4.69 -8.12
N GLN A 135 -4.02 -6.02 -8.21
CA GLN A 135 -5.14 -6.95 -8.42
C GLN A 135 -6.11 -6.97 -7.23
N PHE A 136 -5.58 -6.95 -6.01
CA PHE A 136 -6.42 -6.86 -4.80
C PHE A 136 -7.23 -5.57 -4.79
N TRP A 137 -6.56 -4.44 -4.99
CA TRP A 137 -7.22 -3.14 -5.03
C TRP A 137 -8.29 -3.07 -6.14
N LEU A 138 -7.95 -3.50 -7.36
CA LEU A 138 -8.88 -3.46 -8.49
C LEU A 138 -10.14 -4.29 -8.23
N GLY A 139 -9.96 -5.49 -7.66
CA GLY A 139 -11.06 -6.35 -7.29
C GLY A 139 -11.97 -5.72 -6.23
N THR A 140 -11.42 -5.21 -5.14
CA THR A 140 -12.19 -4.60 -4.05
C THR A 140 -12.86 -3.30 -4.46
N GLN A 141 -12.18 -2.42 -5.20
CA GLN A 141 -12.77 -1.20 -5.72
C GLN A 141 -13.92 -1.48 -6.72
N ALA A 142 -13.75 -2.49 -7.58
CA ALA A 142 -14.80 -2.91 -8.49
C ALA A 142 -16.02 -3.47 -7.73
N LEU A 143 -15.78 -4.25 -6.67
CA LEU A 143 -16.82 -4.78 -5.80
C LEU A 143 -17.61 -3.65 -5.10
N ASP A 144 -16.93 -2.64 -4.58
CA ASP A 144 -17.52 -1.48 -3.90
C ASP A 144 -18.46 -0.69 -4.84
N ILE A 145 -18.18 -0.66 -6.14
CA ILE A 145 -19.02 -0.02 -7.17
C ILE A 145 -20.10 -1.00 -7.71
N GLY A 146 -20.06 -2.27 -7.31
CA GLY A 146 -21.02 -3.29 -7.72
C GLY A 146 -20.58 -4.20 -8.88
N ALA A 147 -19.32 -4.08 -9.38
CA ALA A 147 -18.78 -4.94 -10.42
C ALA A 147 -18.14 -6.22 -9.87
N MET A 148 -18.97 -7.06 -9.20
CA MET A 148 -18.52 -8.28 -8.50
C MET A 148 -17.76 -9.26 -9.40
N THR A 149 -18.09 -9.36 -10.69
CA THR A 149 -17.41 -10.25 -11.62
C THR A 149 -15.92 -9.97 -11.69
N VAL A 150 -15.51 -8.71 -11.76
CA VAL A 150 -14.10 -8.31 -11.82
C VAL A 150 -13.34 -8.74 -10.58
N PHE A 151 -13.97 -8.65 -9.40
CA PHE A 151 -13.40 -9.16 -8.15
C PHE A 151 -12.97 -10.63 -8.28
N PHE A 152 -13.86 -11.50 -8.77
CA PHE A 152 -13.54 -12.93 -8.93
C PHE A 152 -12.42 -13.17 -9.94
N TYR A 153 -12.39 -12.43 -11.06
CA TYR A 153 -11.32 -12.55 -12.06
C TYR A 153 -9.97 -12.11 -11.51
N CYS A 154 -9.90 -10.97 -10.81
CA CYS A 154 -8.68 -10.50 -10.17
C CYS A 154 -8.17 -11.50 -9.13
N PHE A 155 -9.06 -12.05 -8.30
CA PHE A 155 -8.68 -13.01 -7.26
C PHE A 155 -8.24 -14.36 -7.83
N ARG A 156 -8.88 -14.84 -8.92
CA ARG A 156 -8.43 -16.05 -9.65
C ARG A 156 -6.97 -15.93 -10.08
N ASP A 157 -6.62 -14.80 -10.70
CA ASP A 157 -5.29 -14.62 -11.27
C ASP A 157 -4.25 -14.28 -10.19
N ARG A 158 -4.66 -13.57 -9.13
CA ARG A 158 -3.85 -13.30 -7.94
C ARG A 158 -3.45 -14.59 -7.21
N GLU A 159 -4.33 -15.59 -7.16
CA GLU A 159 -4.10 -16.85 -6.47
C GLU A 159 -2.85 -17.59 -6.99
N ILE A 160 -2.58 -17.51 -8.30
CA ILE A 160 -1.38 -18.10 -8.91
C ILE A 160 -0.10 -17.53 -8.28
N LEU A 161 -0.06 -16.23 -8.02
CA LEU A 161 1.08 -15.58 -7.38
C LEU A 161 1.14 -15.83 -5.87
N MET A 162 0.00 -16.04 -5.22
CA MET A 162 -0.03 -16.42 -3.81
C MET A 162 0.54 -17.82 -3.60
N ASP A 163 0.23 -18.77 -4.49
CA ASP A 163 0.85 -20.11 -4.50
C ASP A 163 2.36 -20.04 -4.80
N TRP A 164 2.76 -19.11 -5.65
CA TRP A 164 4.18 -18.87 -5.91
C TRP A 164 4.90 -18.33 -4.66
N PHE A 165 4.27 -17.44 -3.88
CA PHE A 165 4.81 -16.98 -2.60
C PHE A 165 4.88 -18.09 -1.55
N ASP A 166 3.89 -18.97 -1.51
CA ASP A 166 3.90 -20.11 -0.60
C ASP A 166 5.09 -21.05 -0.90
N GLU A 167 5.37 -21.32 -2.17
CA GLU A 167 6.55 -22.09 -2.56
C GLU A 167 7.87 -21.35 -2.24
N LEU A 168 7.90 -20.01 -2.40
CA LEU A 168 9.10 -19.21 -2.16
C LEU A 168 9.46 -19.13 -0.68
N CYS A 169 8.51 -18.85 0.19
CA CYS A 169 8.77 -18.52 1.59
C CYS A 169 7.96 -19.34 2.61
N GLY A 170 7.06 -20.22 2.15
CA GLY A 170 6.20 -21.03 3.04
C GLY A 170 5.03 -20.24 3.64
N ALA A 171 4.71 -19.06 3.09
CA ALA A 171 3.61 -18.23 3.56
C ALA A 171 2.99 -17.46 2.40
N ARG A 172 1.67 -17.28 2.46
CA ARG A 172 0.89 -16.59 1.41
C ARG A 172 0.78 -15.08 1.64
N LEU A 173 0.75 -14.61 2.87
CA LEU A 173 0.53 -13.22 3.25
C LEU A 173 1.69 -12.64 4.08
N THR A 174 1.98 -13.21 5.23
CA THR A 174 3.05 -12.74 6.14
C THR A 174 4.35 -13.48 5.82
N THR A 175 5.10 -12.97 4.89
CA THR A 175 6.11 -13.70 4.15
C THR A 175 7.51 -13.64 4.75
N SER A 176 7.88 -12.55 5.41
CA SER A 176 9.20 -12.35 6.06
C SER A 176 10.40 -12.90 5.28
N TRP A 177 10.43 -12.73 3.96
CA TRP A 177 11.46 -13.30 3.08
C TRP A 177 12.70 -12.42 2.93
N TYR A 178 12.52 -11.11 2.95
CA TYR A 178 13.66 -10.18 2.94
C TYR A 178 14.42 -10.25 4.25
N ARG A 179 15.74 -10.16 4.17
CA ARG A 179 16.66 -10.14 5.32
C ARG A 179 17.59 -8.96 5.22
N ILE A 180 18.09 -8.49 6.35
CA ILE A 180 19.13 -7.46 6.38
C ILE A 180 20.40 -8.05 5.72
N GLY A 181 20.84 -7.42 4.63
CA GLY A 181 21.98 -7.87 3.82
C GLY A 181 21.64 -8.79 2.65
N GLY A 182 20.35 -9.14 2.43
CA GLY A 182 19.98 -10.01 1.30
C GLY A 182 18.58 -10.61 1.39
N VAL A 183 18.47 -11.88 1.02
CA VAL A 183 17.22 -12.64 1.02
C VAL A 183 17.42 -14.01 1.66
N GLU A 184 16.33 -14.61 2.16
CA GLU A 184 16.39 -15.89 2.86
C GLU A 184 16.74 -17.06 1.96
N ARG A 185 16.17 -17.09 0.76
CA ARG A 185 16.29 -18.21 -0.21
C ARG A 185 16.35 -17.66 -1.62
N ASP A 186 17.06 -18.39 -2.47
CA ASP A 186 17.11 -18.17 -3.90
C ASP A 186 15.92 -18.81 -4.61
N PHE A 187 15.67 -18.41 -5.86
CA PHE A 187 14.66 -19.03 -6.69
C PHE A 187 15.11 -20.42 -7.16
N THR A 188 14.22 -21.37 -7.00
CA THR A 188 14.39 -22.71 -7.58
C THR A 188 14.04 -22.67 -9.08
N SER A 189 14.47 -23.69 -9.82
CA SER A 189 14.08 -23.86 -11.24
C SER A 189 12.56 -23.95 -11.42
N SER A 190 11.85 -24.54 -10.46
CA SER A 190 10.38 -24.59 -10.42
C SER A 190 9.79 -23.18 -10.32
N LEU A 191 10.23 -22.36 -9.36
CA LEU A 191 9.77 -20.99 -9.17
C LEU A 191 10.01 -20.11 -10.40
N LEU A 192 11.20 -20.24 -11.03
CA LEU A 192 11.53 -19.53 -12.25
C LEU A 192 10.61 -19.94 -13.41
N GLY A 193 10.34 -21.25 -13.54
CA GLY A 193 9.43 -21.77 -14.56
C GLY A 193 8.00 -21.26 -14.40
N LYS A 194 7.46 -21.33 -13.19
CA LYS A 194 6.11 -20.84 -12.85
C LYS A 194 5.99 -19.33 -13.07
N LEU A 195 7.00 -18.56 -12.68
CA LEU A 195 6.99 -17.11 -12.87
C LEU A 195 6.99 -16.75 -14.37
N LYS A 196 7.82 -17.38 -15.19
CA LYS A 196 7.82 -17.17 -16.64
C LYS A 196 6.46 -17.49 -17.28
N GLN A 197 5.85 -18.61 -16.89
CA GLN A 197 4.51 -18.98 -17.35
C GLN A 197 3.46 -17.93 -16.97
N PHE A 198 3.52 -17.41 -15.74
CA PHE A 198 2.63 -16.34 -15.30
C PHE A 198 2.83 -15.06 -16.11
N LEU A 199 4.06 -14.65 -16.38
CA LEU A 199 4.36 -13.45 -17.16
C LEU A 199 3.82 -13.53 -18.61
N ASP A 200 3.72 -14.72 -19.18
CA ASP A 200 3.11 -14.91 -20.51
C ASP A 200 1.58 -14.98 -20.45
N TYR A 201 1.03 -15.53 -19.37
CA TYR A 201 -0.41 -15.64 -19.12
C TYR A 201 -1.06 -14.30 -18.78
N PHE A 202 -0.39 -13.45 -18.01
CA PHE A 202 -1.01 -12.33 -17.31
C PHE A 202 -1.38 -11.11 -18.19
N PRO A 203 -0.58 -10.65 -19.19
CA PRO A 203 -0.92 -9.47 -19.99
C PRO A 203 -2.31 -9.54 -20.66
N PRO A 204 -2.73 -10.65 -21.30
CA PRO A 204 -4.10 -10.78 -21.80
C PRO A 204 -5.19 -10.69 -20.71
N LYS A 205 -4.85 -11.02 -19.46
CA LYS A 205 -5.80 -10.90 -18.32
C LYS A 205 -5.99 -9.45 -17.89
N ILE A 206 -4.96 -8.63 -17.99
CA ILE A 206 -5.09 -7.18 -17.76
C ILE A 206 -6.05 -6.58 -18.80
N ASP A 207 -5.95 -6.98 -20.07
CA ASP A 207 -6.88 -6.54 -21.12
C ASP A 207 -8.32 -7.00 -20.85
N GLU A 208 -8.49 -8.22 -20.32
CA GLU A 208 -9.79 -8.74 -19.88
C GLU A 208 -10.43 -7.85 -18.81
N TYR A 209 -9.67 -7.44 -17.77
CA TYR A 209 -10.16 -6.51 -16.74
C TYR A 209 -10.57 -5.16 -17.32
N LYS A 210 -9.78 -4.61 -18.24
CA LYS A 210 -10.10 -3.35 -18.93
C LYS A 210 -11.42 -3.44 -19.69
N VAL A 211 -11.62 -4.51 -20.47
CA VAL A 211 -12.87 -4.71 -21.21
C VAL A 211 -14.07 -4.70 -20.26
N PHE A 212 -14.00 -5.40 -19.14
CA PHE A 212 -15.11 -5.44 -18.18
C PHE A 212 -15.41 -4.07 -17.53
N LEU A 213 -14.41 -3.25 -17.29
CA LEU A 213 -14.57 -1.99 -16.58
C LEU A 213 -14.78 -0.80 -17.52
N GLU A 214 -13.94 -0.64 -18.53
CA GLU A 214 -13.96 0.54 -19.41
C GLU A 214 -15.20 0.59 -20.31
N THR A 215 -15.80 -0.56 -20.61
CA THR A 215 -17.10 -0.63 -21.34
C THR A 215 -18.31 -0.50 -20.45
N ASN A 216 -18.14 -0.61 -19.13
CA ASN A 216 -19.24 -0.52 -18.16
C ASN A 216 -19.59 0.93 -17.88
N ARG A 217 -20.80 1.37 -18.27
CA ARG A 217 -21.28 2.74 -18.06
C ARG A 217 -21.37 3.13 -16.58
N ILE A 218 -21.67 2.17 -15.70
CA ILE A 218 -21.77 2.43 -14.26
C ILE A 218 -20.37 2.72 -13.71
N TRP A 219 -19.39 1.88 -14.04
CA TRP A 219 -17.99 2.11 -13.64
C TRP A 219 -17.47 3.47 -14.10
N VAL A 220 -17.62 3.75 -15.39
CA VAL A 220 -17.17 5.02 -15.97
C VAL A 220 -17.87 6.21 -15.33
N GLY A 221 -19.20 6.15 -15.13
CA GLY A 221 -19.98 7.23 -14.52
C GLY A 221 -19.67 7.44 -13.03
N ARG A 222 -19.21 6.39 -12.32
CA ARG A 222 -18.87 6.47 -10.89
C ARG A 222 -17.41 6.81 -10.63
N THR A 223 -16.55 6.84 -11.64
CA THR A 223 -15.11 7.08 -11.48
C THR A 223 -14.62 8.34 -12.19
N LYS A 224 -15.16 8.67 -13.38
CA LYS A 224 -14.79 9.89 -14.10
C LYS A 224 -15.39 11.13 -13.44
N GLY A 225 -14.53 12.12 -13.20
CA GLY A 225 -14.92 13.37 -12.58
C GLY A 225 -15.23 13.26 -11.08
N VAL A 226 -14.93 12.13 -10.44
CA VAL A 226 -15.14 11.92 -8.99
C VAL A 226 -13.82 12.01 -8.25
N ALA A 227 -13.83 12.71 -7.13
CA ALA A 227 -12.65 12.93 -6.26
C ALA A 227 -11.47 13.57 -7.00
N ILE A 228 -11.75 14.66 -7.68
CA ILE A 228 -10.72 15.44 -8.37
C ILE A 228 -9.84 16.13 -7.33
N ILE A 229 -8.53 16.03 -7.50
CA ILE A 229 -7.55 16.79 -6.72
C ILE A 229 -6.52 17.40 -7.66
N SER A 230 -6.19 18.67 -7.44
CA SER A 230 -5.18 19.37 -8.20
C SER A 230 -3.78 18.84 -7.91
N ALA A 231 -2.81 19.09 -8.79
CA ALA A 231 -1.42 18.72 -8.55
C ALA A 231 -0.84 19.44 -7.32
N GLU A 232 -1.19 20.72 -7.14
CA GLU A 232 -0.74 21.55 -6.03
C GLU A 232 -1.27 21.03 -4.68
N ASP A 233 -2.57 20.73 -4.61
CA ASP A 233 -3.18 20.18 -3.41
C ASP A 233 -2.65 18.77 -3.12
N ALA A 234 -2.48 17.92 -4.14
CA ALA A 234 -1.93 16.58 -3.98
C ALA A 234 -0.52 16.61 -3.37
N VAL A 235 0.32 17.54 -3.79
CA VAL A 235 1.66 17.75 -3.21
C VAL A 235 1.55 18.33 -1.79
N SER A 236 0.66 19.29 -1.57
CA SER A 236 0.44 19.93 -0.25
C SER A 236 -0.01 18.93 0.82
N PHE A 237 -0.90 17.99 0.46
CA PHE A 237 -1.30 16.89 1.35
C PHE A 237 -0.24 15.80 1.52
N GLY A 238 0.88 15.85 0.76
CA GLY A 238 1.94 14.86 0.80
C GLY A 238 1.54 13.51 0.19
N LEU A 239 0.59 13.50 -0.74
CA LEU A 239 0.19 12.29 -1.46
C LEU A 239 1.38 11.71 -2.24
N SER A 240 1.35 10.42 -2.50
CA SER A 240 2.41 9.71 -3.20
C SER A 240 1.85 8.56 -4.04
N GLY A 241 2.69 7.96 -4.88
CA GLY A 241 2.31 6.81 -5.70
C GLY A 241 1.23 7.11 -6.74
N PRO A 242 0.39 6.13 -7.07
CA PRO A 242 -0.68 6.29 -8.05
C PRO A 242 -1.66 7.43 -7.72
N THR A 243 -1.84 7.73 -6.43
CA THR A 243 -2.74 8.82 -5.99
C THR A 243 -2.18 10.19 -6.38
N LEU A 244 -0.88 10.41 -6.25
CA LEU A 244 -0.20 11.64 -6.67
C LEU A 244 -0.09 11.70 -8.21
N ARG A 245 0.34 10.61 -8.83
CA ARG A 245 0.51 10.52 -10.29
C ARG A 245 -0.81 10.70 -11.04
N GLY A 246 -1.96 10.37 -10.42
CA GLY A 246 -3.29 10.67 -10.94
C GLY A 246 -3.50 12.15 -11.27
N SER A 247 -2.91 13.03 -10.48
CA SER A 247 -2.95 14.48 -10.69
C SER A 247 -1.85 15.01 -11.63
N GLY A 248 -1.15 14.13 -12.35
CA GLY A 248 -0.15 14.51 -13.37
C GLY A 248 1.25 14.83 -12.84
N VAL A 249 1.51 14.61 -11.55
CA VAL A 249 2.85 14.84 -10.96
C VAL A 249 3.77 13.68 -11.26
N ASP A 250 4.87 13.93 -11.97
CA ASP A 250 5.88 12.91 -12.30
C ASP A 250 6.82 12.70 -11.12
N TYR A 251 6.39 11.86 -10.19
CA TYR A 251 7.17 11.47 -9.04
C TYR A 251 7.04 9.98 -8.76
N ASP A 252 8.15 9.27 -8.87
CA ASP A 252 8.29 7.85 -8.56
C ASP A 252 9.69 7.62 -7.95
N LEU A 253 9.74 7.08 -6.74
CA LEU A 253 11.00 6.84 -6.02
C LEU A 253 11.92 5.85 -6.74
N ARG A 254 11.38 4.94 -7.54
CA ARG A 254 12.18 4.01 -8.35
C ARG A 254 13.06 4.73 -9.37
N LYS A 255 12.67 5.96 -9.78
CA LYS A 255 13.44 6.84 -10.69
C LYS A 255 14.10 8.02 -9.98
N ALA A 256 13.39 8.67 -9.03
CA ALA A 256 13.87 9.85 -8.34
C ALA A 256 15.00 9.54 -7.33
N GLN A 257 14.90 8.42 -6.64
CA GLN A 257 15.89 7.92 -5.68
C GLN A 257 16.18 6.45 -5.95
N THR A 258 16.81 6.18 -7.07
CA THR A 258 17.04 4.84 -7.59
C THR A 258 17.65 3.89 -6.56
N TYR A 259 17.16 2.66 -6.54
CA TYR A 259 17.61 1.61 -5.62
C TYR A 259 17.48 0.22 -6.23
N SER A 260 18.15 -0.75 -5.63
CA SER A 260 18.16 -2.15 -6.05
C SER A 260 18.47 -2.30 -7.55
N ALA A 261 17.75 -3.13 -8.30
CA ALA A 261 17.97 -3.30 -9.73
C ALA A 261 17.20 -2.32 -10.62
N TYR A 262 16.38 -1.39 -10.06
CA TYR A 262 15.58 -0.45 -10.87
C TYR A 262 16.41 0.42 -11.82
N PRO A 263 17.62 0.91 -11.47
CA PRO A 263 18.46 1.69 -12.40
C PRO A 263 18.86 0.92 -13.66
N LYS A 264 18.83 -0.41 -13.60
CA LYS A 264 19.20 -1.31 -14.71
C LYS A 264 17.99 -1.70 -15.57
N CYS A 265 16.77 -1.26 -15.20
CA CYS A 265 15.52 -1.58 -15.89
C CYS A 265 14.94 -0.38 -16.62
N GLU A 266 14.44 -0.61 -17.82
CA GLU A 266 13.70 0.38 -18.59
C GLU A 266 12.19 0.22 -18.35
N PHE A 267 11.56 1.23 -17.78
CA PHE A 267 10.12 1.28 -17.57
C PHE A 267 9.59 2.70 -17.64
N SER A 268 8.31 2.86 -17.92
CA SER A 268 7.61 4.14 -17.95
C SER A 268 6.88 4.40 -16.63
N VAL A 269 6.74 5.66 -16.25
CA VAL A 269 5.90 6.08 -15.13
C VAL A 269 4.59 6.62 -15.71
N PRO A 270 3.46 5.92 -15.56
CA PRO A 270 2.19 6.40 -16.07
C PRO A 270 1.70 7.61 -15.27
N LEU A 271 1.20 8.64 -15.99
CA LEU A 271 0.69 9.88 -15.41
C LEU A 271 -0.75 10.11 -15.83
N GLY A 272 -1.60 10.51 -14.89
CA GLY A 272 -2.96 10.97 -15.13
C GLY A 272 -3.00 12.43 -15.65
N LYS A 273 -4.19 12.88 -15.96
CA LYS A 273 -4.41 14.24 -16.46
C LYS A 273 -5.48 15.01 -15.67
N ASN A 274 -6.51 14.31 -15.22
CA ASN A 274 -7.69 14.94 -14.61
C ASN A 274 -7.65 14.91 -13.08
N GLY A 275 -6.78 14.09 -12.47
CA GLY A 275 -6.71 13.96 -11.03
C GLY A 275 -7.92 13.27 -10.40
N ASP A 276 -8.70 12.52 -11.16
CA ASP A 276 -9.91 11.85 -10.71
C ASP A 276 -9.68 10.36 -10.37
N THR A 277 -10.71 9.69 -9.90
CA THR A 277 -10.67 8.26 -9.56
C THR A 277 -10.38 7.38 -10.77
N TYR A 278 -10.83 7.79 -11.97
CA TYR A 278 -10.59 7.04 -13.19
C TYR A 278 -9.11 7.06 -13.59
N ASP A 279 -8.46 8.22 -13.48
CA ASP A 279 -7.02 8.34 -13.77
C ASP A 279 -6.18 7.50 -12.80
N ARG A 280 -6.54 7.45 -11.51
CA ARG A 280 -5.87 6.59 -10.52
C ARG A 280 -6.06 5.11 -10.82
N TYR A 281 -7.24 4.72 -11.32
CA TYR A 281 -7.49 3.38 -11.83
C TYR A 281 -6.59 3.07 -13.03
N TRP A 282 -6.60 3.96 -14.02
CA TRP A 282 -5.85 3.78 -15.25
C TRP A 282 -4.34 3.62 -14.98
N ILE A 283 -3.77 4.44 -14.09
CA ILE A 283 -2.36 4.35 -13.70
C ILE A 283 -2.03 2.97 -13.13
N ARG A 284 -2.83 2.47 -12.20
CA ARG A 284 -2.58 1.15 -11.59
C ARG A 284 -2.64 0.02 -12.61
N VAL A 285 -3.53 0.13 -13.57
CA VAL A 285 -3.60 -0.83 -14.70
C VAL A 285 -2.35 -0.73 -15.57
N GLN A 286 -1.85 0.48 -15.87
CA GLN A 286 -0.60 0.63 -16.62
C GLN A 286 0.60 0.11 -15.81
N GLU A 287 0.63 0.30 -14.51
CA GLU A 287 1.68 -0.23 -13.64
C GLU A 287 1.75 -1.76 -13.64
N LEU A 288 0.63 -2.46 -13.87
CA LEU A 288 0.65 -3.92 -14.05
C LEU A 288 1.49 -4.34 -15.26
N TYR A 289 1.36 -3.65 -16.40
CA TYR A 289 2.18 -3.93 -17.59
C TYR A 289 3.65 -3.60 -17.36
N GLU A 290 3.93 -2.46 -16.72
CA GLU A 290 5.32 -2.08 -16.44
C GLU A 290 5.97 -3.02 -15.42
N SER A 291 5.23 -3.54 -14.44
CA SER A 291 5.73 -4.56 -13.52
C SER A 291 6.13 -5.86 -14.23
N VAL A 292 5.29 -6.33 -15.18
CA VAL A 292 5.62 -7.48 -16.02
C VAL A 292 6.91 -7.24 -16.81
N LYS A 293 7.06 -6.03 -17.38
CA LYS A 293 8.23 -5.65 -18.15
C LYS A 293 9.50 -5.60 -17.29
N ILE A 294 9.42 -5.04 -16.07
CA ILE A 294 10.54 -5.00 -15.14
C ILE A 294 10.97 -6.41 -14.73
N ILE A 295 10.01 -7.27 -14.38
CA ILE A 295 10.31 -8.66 -13.97
C ILE A 295 11.01 -9.41 -15.09
N ARG A 296 10.56 -9.28 -16.35
CA ARG A 296 11.22 -9.92 -17.50
C ARG A 296 12.66 -9.47 -17.66
N GLN A 297 12.91 -8.16 -17.62
CA GLN A 297 14.27 -7.62 -17.71
C GLN A 297 15.16 -8.09 -16.57
N CYS A 298 14.65 -8.12 -15.34
CA CYS A 298 15.39 -8.65 -14.19
C CYS A 298 15.75 -10.13 -14.36
N LEU A 299 14.82 -10.95 -14.87
CA LEU A 299 15.08 -12.39 -15.10
C LEU A 299 16.13 -12.63 -16.21
N GLU A 300 16.21 -11.74 -17.20
CA GLU A 300 17.19 -11.82 -18.29
C GLU A 300 18.59 -11.36 -17.86
N GLN A 301 18.66 -10.34 -17.00
CA GLN A 301 19.91 -9.70 -16.57
C GLN A 301 20.52 -10.35 -15.34
N MET A 302 19.72 -11.06 -14.55
CA MET A 302 20.17 -11.66 -13.30
C MET A 302 21.23 -12.74 -13.52
N GLN A 303 22.39 -12.55 -12.91
CA GLN A 303 23.51 -13.51 -12.96
C GLN A 303 23.55 -14.34 -11.67
N ASP A 304 24.29 -15.45 -11.71
CA ASP A 304 24.56 -16.27 -10.54
C ASP A 304 25.49 -15.52 -9.56
N GLY A 305 25.28 -15.73 -8.28
CA GLY A 305 26.04 -15.06 -7.25
C GLY A 305 25.50 -15.28 -5.84
N PRO A 306 26.12 -14.67 -4.83
CA PRO A 306 25.62 -14.75 -3.45
C PRO A 306 24.29 -13.98 -3.31
N ILE A 307 23.44 -14.51 -2.42
CA ILE A 307 22.13 -13.91 -2.10
C ILE A 307 22.13 -13.17 -0.74
N MET A 308 23.26 -13.20 -0.04
CA MET A 308 23.44 -12.57 1.26
C MET A 308 24.81 -11.90 1.30
N ALA A 309 24.87 -10.70 1.88
CA ALA A 309 26.14 -10.00 2.12
C ALA A 309 27.00 -10.74 3.14
N ASP A 310 28.31 -10.73 2.94
CA ASP A 310 29.25 -11.34 3.88
C ASP A 310 29.63 -10.33 4.99
N VAL A 311 28.70 -10.13 5.91
CA VAL A 311 28.86 -9.27 7.10
C VAL A 311 28.48 -10.08 8.34
N PRO A 312 29.39 -10.91 8.88
CA PRO A 312 29.08 -11.84 9.98
C PRO A 312 28.56 -11.16 11.25
N SER A 313 28.87 -9.89 11.47
CA SER A 313 28.36 -9.11 12.62
C SER A 313 26.85 -8.81 12.54
N VAL A 314 26.25 -8.89 11.34
CA VAL A 314 24.85 -8.52 11.10
C VAL A 314 24.06 -9.66 10.44
N THR A 315 24.66 -10.33 9.45
CA THR A 315 23.98 -11.37 8.67
C THR A 315 23.98 -12.70 9.41
N LEU A 316 22.84 -13.40 9.34
CA LEU A 316 22.70 -14.71 9.97
C LEU A 316 23.54 -15.75 9.20
N PRO A 317 24.24 -16.63 9.90
CA PRO A 317 25.00 -17.69 9.26
C PRO A 317 24.06 -18.70 8.57
N PRO A 318 24.52 -19.36 7.48
CA PRO A 318 23.76 -20.42 6.84
C PRO A 318 23.36 -21.52 7.83
N LYS A 319 22.11 -21.95 7.81
CA LYS A 319 21.52 -22.90 8.76
C LYS A 319 22.37 -24.19 8.91
N GLN A 320 22.94 -24.70 7.83
CA GLN A 320 23.80 -25.86 7.86
C GLN A 320 25.08 -25.65 8.69
N ARG A 321 25.68 -24.43 8.58
CA ARG A 321 26.87 -24.09 9.38
C ARG A 321 26.58 -23.99 10.88
N VAL A 322 25.40 -23.55 11.23
CA VAL A 322 24.97 -23.46 12.64
C VAL A 322 25.00 -24.82 13.34
N PHE A 323 24.67 -25.89 12.63
CA PHE A 323 24.67 -27.24 13.19
C PHE A 323 26.05 -27.94 13.19
N THR A 324 27.00 -27.41 12.41
CA THR A 324 28.31 -28.06 12.20
C THR A 324 29.50 -27.27 12.71
N ASN A 325 29.31 -25.97 13.01
CA ASN A 325 30.37 -25.06 13.43
C ASN A 325 29.96 -24.28 14.68
N LEU A 326 30.78 -24.39 15.74
CA LEU A 326 30.53 -23.77 17.03
C LEU A 326 30.47 -22.22 16.93
N GLU A 327 31.34 -21.59 16.14
CA GLU A 327 31.38 -20.14 15.95
C GLU A 327 30.09 -19.62 15.31
N SER A 328 29.60 -20.32 14.29
CA SER A 328 28.33 -19.99 13.62
C SER A 328 27.14 -20.16 14.57
N MET A 329 27.17 -21.17 15.44
CA MET A 329 26.12 -21.36 16.45
C MET A 329 26.13 -20.22 17.49
N ILE A 330 27.30 -19.83 18.00
CA ILE A 330 27.45 -18.73 18.94
C ILE A 330 27.02 -17.39 18.27
N GLN A 331 27.44 -17.17 17.02
CA GLN A 331 27.04 -15.99 16.24
C GLN A 331 25.52 -15.89 16.11
N GLN A 332 24.85 -16.97 15.70
CA GLN A 332 23.41 -16.97 15.59
C GLN A 332 22.73 -16.71 16.93
N PHE A 333 23.19 -17.36 18.00
CA PHE A 333 22.64 -17.13 19.34
C PHE A 333 22.76 -15.67 19.76
N LYS A 334 23.90 -15.03 19.56
CA LYS A 334 24.10 -13.62 19.88
C LYS A 334 23.21 -12.70 19.05
N LEU A 335 23.14 -12.92 17.73
CA LEU A 335 22.31 -12.09 16.84
C LEU A 335 20.82 -12.17 17.18
N PHE A 336 20.31 -13.31 17.62
CA PHE A 336 18.92 -13.46 18.04
C PHE A 336 18.64 -12.92 19.45
N SER A 337 19.58 -13.11 20.41
CA SER A 337 19.35 -12.74 21.80
C SER A 337 19.72 -11.28 22.11
N GLN A 338 20.79 -10.76 21.53
CA GLN A 338 21.33 -9.43 21.81
C GLN A 338 21.15 -8.46 20.62
N GLY A 339 21.03 -9.01 19.39
CA GLY A 339 21.09 -8.22 18.17
C GLY A 339 22.52 -7.89 17.77
N PHE A 340 22.66 -6.97 16.83
CA PHE A 340 23.94 -6.40 16.42
C PHE A 340 24.00 -4.94 16.83
N ASP A 341 25.21 -4.43 17.09
CA ASP A 341 25.39 -3.04 17.47
C ASP A 341 25.32 -2.14 16.23
N ALA A 342 24.25 -1.35 16.13
CA ALA A 342 24.12 -0.35 15.08
C ALA A 342 24.92 0.93 15.43
N PRO A 343 25.52 1.61 14.44
CA PRO A 343 26.20 2.87 14.68
C PRO A 343 25.22 3.95 15.17
N ARG A 344 25.71 4.93 15.90
CA ARG A 344 24.93 6.11 16.27
C ARG A 344 24.63 6.93 15.02
N GLY A 345 23.39 7.34 14.87
CA GLY A 345 22.94 8.14 13.75
C GLY A 345 21.46 8.01 13.50
N GLU A 346 21.02 8.73 12.51
CA GLU A 346 19.63 8.70 12.06
C GLU A 346 19.58 8.56 10.54
N ILE A 347 18.55 7.89 10.05
CA ILE A 347 18.37 7.64 8.63
C ILE A 347 16.90 7.62 8.27
N TYR A 348 16.58 8.19 7.12
CA TYR A 348 15.32 7.97 6.42
C TYR A 348 15.56 7.18 5.14
N CYS A 349 14.74 6.18 4.89
CA CYS A 349 14.77 5.39 3.67
C CYS A 349 13.35 5.18 3.16
N GLY A 350 13.04 5.77 2.02
CA GLY A 350 11.78 5.59 1.29
C GLY A 350 11.89 4.49 0.23
N THR A 351 10.77 3.84 -0.03
CA THR A 351 10.61 2.80 -1.06
C THR A 351 9.26 2.99 -1.73
N GLU A 352 9.21 2.87 -3.05
CA GLU A 352 7.95 2.96 -3.80
C GLU A 352 7.16 1.66 -3.66
N ALA A 353 6.23 1.61 -2.72
CA ALA A 353 5.25 0.54 -2.64
C ALA A 353 4.12 0.75 -3.68
N HIS A 354 3.24 -0.23 -3.85
CA HIS A 354 2.12 -0.13 -4.79
C HIS A 354 1.13 1.01 -4.44
N LYS A 355 1.02 1.38 -3.16
CA LYS A 355 0.20 2.51 -2.67
C LYS A 355 0.91 3.86 -2.78
N GLY A 356 2.24 3.84 -2.80
CA GLY A 356 3.08 5.04 -2.83
C GLY A 356 4.30 4.90 -1.93
N GLU A 357 4.87 6.01 -1.48
CA GLU A 357 6.08 6.04 -0.68
C GLU A 357 5.85 5.44 0.71
N LEU A 358 6.46 4.30 0.96
CA LEU A 358 6.62 3.69 2.27
C LEU A 358 8.02 4.00 2.79
N GLY A 359 8.12 4.63 3.95
CA GLY A 359 9.40 5.05 4.50
C GLY A 359 9.60 4.64 5.96
N PHE A 360 10.84 4.31 6.29
CA PHE A 360 11.27 4.08 7.67
C PHE A 360 12.31 5.13 8.08
N TYR A 361 12.01 5.84 9.15
CA TYR A 361 12.96 6.71 9.83
C TYR A 361 13.43 6.02 11.11
N ILE A 362 14.72 5.80 11.20
CA ILE A 362 15.36 5.05 12.30
C ILE A 362 16.38 5.96 12.98
N VAL A 363 16.29 6.05 14.30
CA VAL A 363 17.29 6.69 15.14
C VAL A 363 17.99 5.62 15.97
N SER A 364 19.31 5.57 15.89
CA SER A 364 20.17 4.67 16.66
C SER A 364 21.05 5.46 17.62
N THR A 365 21.09 5.06 18.88
CA THR A 365 22.04 5.60 19.88
C THR A 365 23.26 4.71 20.09
N GLY A 366 23.39 3.66 19.25
CA GLY A 366 24.31 2.55 19.43
C GLY A 366 23.65 1.39 20.14
N GLY A 367 24.10 0.17 19.88
CA GLY A 367 23.57 -1.06 20.48
C GLY A 367 22.54 -1.78 19.62
N GLY A 368 21.98 -2.87 20.16
CA GLY A 368 21.19 -3.88 19.42
C GLY A 368 19.73 -3.50 19.14
N LYS A 369 19.25 -2.37 19.64
CA LYS A 369 17.86 -1.92 19.51
C LYS A 369 17.79 -0.52 18.94
N PRO A 370 16.79 -0.19 18.11
CA PRO A 370 16.57 1.19 17.69
C PRO A 370 16.09 2.04 18.88
N TYR A 371 16.60 3.27 18.99
CA TYR A 371 16.11 4.24 19.97
C TYR A 371 14.72 4.76 19.58
N ARG A 372 14.51 5.03 18.29
CA ARG A 372 13.23 5.47 17.76
C ARG A 372 13.06 4.90 16.33
N LEU A 373 11.86 4.42 16.07
CA LEU A 373 11.45 4.06 14.72
C LEU A 373 10.14 4.78 14.38
N LYS A 374 10.12 5.45 13.24
CA LYS A 374 8.94 6.10 12.69
C LYS A 374 8.63 5.54 11.31
N ILE A 375 7.38 5.22 11.08
CA ILE A 375 6.89 4.67 9.81
C ILE A 375 6.11 5.75 9.05
N ARG A 376 6.58 6.12 7.86
CA ARG A 376 5.80 6.88 6.91
C ARG A 376 4.94 5.91 6.11
N ALA A 377 3.69 5.84 6.45
CA ALA A 377 2.71 4.97 5.81
C ALA A 377 1.94 5.77 4.75
N PRO A 378 1.93 5.36 3.46
CA PRO A 378 1.17 6.06 2.43
C PRO A 378 -0.33 6.11 2.76
N SER A 379 -0.92 5.02 3.23
CA SER A 379 -2.34 4.96 3.61
C SER A 379 -2.74 6.01 4.63
N PHE A 380 -1.89 6.27 5.65
CA PHE A 380 -2.16 7.28 6.67
C PHE A 380 -2.20 8.70 6.10
N ILE A 381 -1.26 9.01 5.20
CA ILE A 381 -1.16 10.33 4.57
C ILE A 381 -2.32 10.56 3.61
N HIS A 382 -2.67 9.54 2.81
CA HIS A 382 -3.79 9.64 1.87
C HIS A 382 -5.11 9.91 2.59
N MET A 383 -5.32 9.37 3.79
CA MET A 383 -6.51 9.66 4.60
C MET A 383 -6.63 11.13 5.01
N GLY A 384 -5.52 11.86 5.11
CA GLY A 384 -5.54 13.30 5.38
C GLY A 384 -6.22 14.13 4.29
N ALA A 385 -6.22 13.66 3.04
CA ALA A 385 -6.87 14.33 1.92
C ALA A 385 -8.36 13.96 1.76
N PHE A 386 -8.89 13.02 2.55
CA PHE A 386 -10.24 12.47 2.35
C PHE A 386 -11.33 13.54 2.45
N ASP A 387 -11.28 14.40 3.47
CA ASP A 387 -12.25 15.48 3.62
C ASP A 387 -12.25 16.42 2.41
N HIS A 388 -11.06 16.85 1.98
CA HIS A 388 -10.92 17.74 0.81
C HIS A 388 -11.51 17.13 -0.46
N MET A 389 -11.26 15.86 -0.71
CA MET A 389 -11.67 15.17 -1.94
C MET A 389 -13.13 14.71 -1.91
N SER A 390 -13.78 14.65 -0.73
CA SER A 390 -15.16 14.18 -0.59
C SER A 390 -16.20 15.30 -0.52
N ARG A 391 -15.79 16.54 -0.23
CA ARG A 391 -16.71 17.66 -0.07
C ARG A 391 -17.52 17.94 -1.35
N GLY A 392 -18.83 18.12 -1.19
CA GLY A 392 -19.76 18.43 -2.28
C GLY A 392 -20.19 17.23 -3.13
N TYR A 393 -19.56 16.06 -2.96
CA TYR A 393 -20.00 14.81 -3.59
C TYR A 393 -21.15 14.16 -2.80
N MET A 394 -21.76 13.14 -3.39
CA MET A 394 -22.84 12.40 -2.74
C MET A 394 -22.28 11.37 -1.76
N ILE A 395 -23.08 10.97 -0.77
CA ILE A 395 -22.72 9.90 0.15
C ILE A 395 -22.35 8.58 -0.58
N SER A 396 -23.04 8.31 -1.68
CA SER A 396 -22.71 7.16 -2.53
C SER A 396 -21.31 7.23 -3.15
N ASP A 397 -20.79 8.45 -3.40
CA ASP A 397 -19.44 8.66 -3.93
C ASP A 397 -18.38 8.52 -2.84
N ALA A 398 -18.72 8.71 -1.55
CA ALA A 398 -17.79 8.54 -0.44
C ALA A 398 -17.10 7.17 -0.48
N VAL A 399 -17.84 6.09 -0.79
CA VAL A 399 -17.30 4.73 -0.91
C VAL A 399 -16.30 4.64 -2.07
N THR A 400 -16.64 5.22 -3.22
CA THR A 400 -15.77 5.24 -4.40
C THR A 400 -14.49 6.05 -4.13
N ILE A 401 -14.62 7.21 -3.47
CA ILE A 401 -13.52 8.08 -3.09
C ILE A 401 -12.60 7.38 -2.11
N PHE A 402 -13.18 6.71 -1.14
CA PHE A 402 -12.45 5.95 -0.15
C PHE A 402 -11.65 4.80 -0.77
N GLY A 403 -12.30 3.98 -1.61
CA GLY A 403 -11.65 2.87 -2.29
C GLY A 403 -10.52 3.31 -3.22
N THR A 404 -10.54 4.53 -3.77
CA THR A 404 -9.49 5.01 -4.68
C THR A 404 -8.11 5.15 -4.03
N TYR A 405 -8.04 5.30 -2.69
CA TYR A 405 -6.77 5.43 -1.97
C TYR A 405 -6.03 4.10 -1.74
N ASP A 406 -6.72 2.98 -1.88
CA ASP A 406 -6.15 1.66 -1.60
C ASP A 406 -5.58 1.55 -0.17
N ILE A 407 -6.37 1.96 0.82
CA ILE A 407 -5.91 1.96 2.21
C ILE A 407 -6.03 0.60 2.87
N VAL A 408 -5.06 0.29 3.72
CA VAL A 408 -5.09 -0.82 4.66
C VAL A 408 -4.93 -0.28 6.08
N MET A 409 -5.89 -0.63 6.95
CA MET A 409 -5.93 -0.06 8.31
C MET A 409 -4.73 -0.46 9.17
N GLY A 410 -4.13 -1.63 8.92
CA GLY A 410 -2.93 -2.05 9.64
C GLY A 410 -1.73 -1.15 9.38
N GLU A 411 -1.60 -0.58 8.18
CA GLU A 411 -0.58 0.41 7.83
C GLU A 411 -0.97 1.81 8.30
N CYS A 412 -2.25 2.14 8.22
CA CYS A 412 -2.76 3.43 8.59
C CYS A 412 -2.60 3.69 10.10
N ASP A 413 -3.00 2.73 10.94
CA ASP A 413 -3.02 2.86 12.40
C ASP A 413 -1.69 2.45 13.07
N ARG A 414 -0.89 1.55 12.48
CA ARG A 414 0.44 1.04 12.91
C ARG A 414 0.46 0.34 14.26
#